data_2896940fc58d3416b00ffe15beba7182
#
_entry.id   2896940fc58d3416b00ffe15beba7182
#
_cell.length_a   1.000
_cell.length_b   1.000
_cell.length_c   1.000
_cell.angle_alpha   90.00
_cell.angle_beta   90.00
_cell.angle_gamma   90.00
#
_symmetry.space_group_name_H-M   'P 1'
#
loop_
_entity.id
_entity.type
_entity.pdbx_description
1 polymer ?
#
loop_
_entity_poly.entity_id
_entity_poly.type
_entity_poly.pdbx_seq_one_letter_code
_entity_poly.pdbx_strand_id
1 'polypeptide(L)'
;GRIEQIAGARPVKLASGKAEGIKAWEIYNGSGLEFCVMESKCLDLLYAKYRGVNLSFLAKPGAVAPEYFNVHGMEFGRYFHGGMLYTCGLGNIGQSCVDEDTEYNWHGRISQTPAENTGINAEWNGDEYLISVKGDMHEAAHSHEHLVLKRKISTRLGAKSFTICDTVENQGFKREAIMLLYHINF
;
A
#
# COMPACT_ATOMS: atom_id res chain seq x y z
N GLY A 1 31.61 -8.81 0.21
CA GLY A 1 30.25 -9.27 0.58
C GLY A 1 29.21 -8.68 -0.36
N ARG A 2 27.98 -9.08 -0.21
CA ARG A 2 26.86 -8.52 -0.99
C ARG A 2 26.27 -7.35 -0.25
N ILE A 3 25.76 -6.35 -0.96
CA ILE A 3 25.15 -5.14 -0.38
C ILE A 3 23.89 -5.48 0.43
N GLU A 4 23.21 -6.58 0.11
CA GLU A 4 22.03 -7.07 0.82
C GLU A 4 22.32 -7.50 2.27
N GLN A 5 23.58 -7.56 2.70
CA GLN A 5 23.94 -7.65 4.13
C GLN A 5 23.58 -6.38 4.90
N ILE A 6 23.47 -5.23 4.21
CA ILE A 6 23.30 -3.92 4.82
C ILE A 6 21.99 -3.28 4.39
N ALA A 7 21.66 -3.34 3.10
CA ALA A 7 20.49 -2.67 2.53
C ALA A 7 19.93 -3.48 1.35
N GLY A 8 18.62 -3.55 1.25
CA GLY A 8 17.95 -4.29 0.18
C GLY A 8 16.45 -4.35 0.34
N ALA A 9 15.83 -5.13 -0.54
CA ALA A 9 14.43 -5.47 -0.49
C ALA A 9 14.27 -6.98 -0.66
N ARG A 10 13.53 -7.61 0.24
CA ARG A 10 13.29 -9.03 0.26
C ARG A 10 11.81 -9.33 -0.01
N PRO A 11 11.47 -10.12 -1.04
CA PRO A 11 10.11 -10.56 -1.23
C PRO A 11 9.73 -11.55 -0.14
N VAL A 12 8.53 -11.37 0.42
CA VAL A 12 7.96 -12.27 1.42
C VAL A 12 6.50 -12.57 1.09
N LYS A 13 6.02 -13.69 1.60
CA LYS A 13 4.61 -14.08 1.56
C LYS A 13 4.18 -14.42 2.97
N LEU A 14 3.12 -13.79 3.46
CA LEU A 14 2.54 -14.11 4.76
C LEU A 14 1.86 -15.47 4.67
N ALA A 15 2.09 -16.34 5.66
CA ALA A 15 1.81 -17.77 5.53
C ALA A 15 0.75 -18.30 6.53
N SER A 16 0.05 -17.43 7.25
CA SER A 16 -0.91 -17.90 8.25
C SER A 16 -2.09 -16.98 8.50
N GLY A 17 -3.20 -17.56 8.94
CA GLY A 17 -4.43 -16.88 9.33
C GLY A 17 -5.04 -16.09 8.16
N LYS A 18 -5.70 -14.98 8.47
CA LYS A 18 -6.30 -14.11 7.44
C LYS A 18 -5.27 -13.37 6.58
N ALA A 19 -4.01 -13.36 6.97
CA ALA A 19 -2.93 -12.75 6.21
C ALA A 19 -2.34 -13.69 5.15
N GLU A 20 -2.71 -14.97 5.17
CA GLU A 20 -2.17 -15.95 4.24
C GLU A 20 -2.33 -15.50 2.79
N GLY A 21 -1.24 -15.60 2.03
CA GLY A 21 -1.24 -15.22 0.62
C GLY A 21 -0.81 -13.79 0.33
N ILE A 22 -0.83 -12.87 1.30
CA ILE A 22 -0.34 -11.51 1.08
C ILE A 22 1.12 -11.53 0.65
N LYS A 23 1.39 -11.04 -0.54
CA LYS A 23 2.74 -10.78 -1.03
C LYS A 23 3.19 -9.40 -0.57
N ALA A 24 4.44 -9.31 -0.12
CA ALA A 24 5.00 -8.05 0.34
C ALA A 24 6.51 -7.98 0.09
N TRP A 25 7.06 -6.78 0.26
CA TRP A 25 8.49 -6.49 0.24
C TRP A 25 8.92 -5.98 1.61
N GLU A 26 9.85 -6.66 2.25
CA GLU A 26 10.55 -6.15 3.42
C GLU A 26 11.76 -5.35 2.96
N ILE A 27 11.78 -4.06 3.27
CA ILE A 27 12.83 -3.12 2.86
C ILE A 27 13.60 -2.69 4.08
N TYR A 28 14.92 -2.71 3.97
CA TYR A 28 15.88 -2.25 4.97
C TYR A 28 17.01 -1.48 4.29
N ASN A 29 17.49 -0.40 4.91
CA ASN A 29 18.40 0.53 4.25
C ASN A 29 19.68 0.86 5.03
N GLY A 30 20.03 0.04 6.03
CA GLY A 30 21.29 0.19 6.79
C GLY A 30 21.29 1.30 7.83
N SER A 31 20.28 2.16 7.91
CA SER A 31 20.18 3.18 8.98
C SER A 31 19.50 2.65 10.26
N GLY A 32 18.93 1.46 10.18
CA GLY A 32 17.97 0.91 11.14
C GLY A 32 16.50 1.21 10.76
N LEU A 33 16.24 1.85 9.63
CA LEU A 33 14.91 1.99 9.06
C LEU A 33 14.56 0.71 8.28
N GLU A 34 13.44 0.11 8.65
CA GLU A 34 12.85 -1.08 8.02
C GLU A 34 11.36 -0.87 7.82
N PHE A 35 10.81 -1.29 6.70
CA PHE A 35 9.37 -1.20 6.44
C PHE A 35 8.90 -2.29 5.49
N CYS A 36 7.62 -2.63 5.60
CA CYS A 36 6.99 -3.69 4.82
C CYS A 36 5.93 -3.10 3.90
N VAL A 37 6.10 -3.29 2.60
CA VAL A 37 5.20 -2.82 1.53
C VAL A 37 4.39 -4.00 1.01
N MET A 38 3.07 -3.96 1.15
CA MET A 38 2.17 -5.04 0.75
C MET A 38 1.79 -4.94 -0.73
N GLU A 39 2.41 -5.74 -1.58
CA GLU A 39 2.10 -5.83 -3.02
C GLU A 39 0.63 -6.18 -3.27
N SER A 40 0.08 -7.09 -2.47
CA SER A 40 -1.31 -7.53 -2.57
C SER A 40 -2.33 -6.49 -2.09
N LYS A 41 -1.89 -5.36 -1.52
CA LYS A 41 -2.75 -4.35 -0.90
C LYS A 41 -2.24 -2.94 -1.19
N CYS A 42 -2.46 -2.46 -2.41
CA CYS A 42 -2.20 -1.08 -2.83
C CYS A 42 -0.77 -0.56 -2.59
N LEU A 43 0.22 -1.45 -2.43
CA LEU A 43 1.55 -1.08 -1.91
C LEU A 43 1.47 -0.31 -0.58
N ASP A 44 0.44 -0.55 0.24
CA ASP A 44 0.31 0.02 1.57
C ASP A 44 1.40 -0.54 2.51
N LEU A 45 1.72 0.21 3.56
CA LEU A 45 2.77 -0.17 4.49
C LEU A 45 2.19 -0.86 5.73
N LEU A 46 2.46 -2.16 5.86
CA LEU A 46 2.02 -2.94 7.01
C LEU A 46 2.69 -2.44 8.30
N TYR A 47 3.97 -2.13 8.22
CA TYR A 47 4.71 -1.55 9.33
C TYR A 47 5.89 -0.69 8.85
N ALA A 48 6.34 0.20 9.71
CA ALA A 48 7.66 0.79 9.68
C ALA A 48 8.30 0.68 11.06
N LYS A 49 9.60 0.38 11.08
CA LYS A 49 10.43 0.25 12.29
C LYS A 49 11.66 1.12 12.18
N TYR A 50 12.12 1.63 13.27
CA TYR A 50 13.39 2.30 13.35
C TYR A 50 14.22 1.76 14.53
N ARG A 51 15.38 1.20 14.22
CA ARG A 51 16.28 0.56 15.20
C ARG A 51 15.57 -0.45 16.11
N GLY A 52 14.73 -1.30 15.50
CA GLY A 52 13.99 -2.34 16.19
C GLY A 52 12.70 -1.88 16.88
N VAL A 53 12.43 -0.57 16.98
CA VAL A 53 11.20 -0.03 17.55
C VAL A 53 10.14 0.08 16.45
N ASN A 54 8.99 -0.54 16.66
CA ASN A 54 7.85 -0.38 15.76
C ASN A 54 7.23 1.01 15.92
N LEU A 55 7.01 1.69 14.79
CA LEU A 55 6.42 3.03 14.75
C LEU A 55 4.93 3.00 14.36
N SER A 56 4.42 1.83 13.98
CA SER A 56 3.10 1.72 13.36
C SER A 56 2.08 1.12 14.31
N PHE A 57 0.89 1.68 14.34
CA PHE A 57 -0.25 1.04 14.99
C PHE A 57 -0.70 -0.18 14.18
N LEU A 58 -0.93 -1.30 14.85
CA LEU A 58 -1.54 -2.49 14.27
C LEU A 58 -2.91 -2.70 14.89
N ALA A 59 -3.97 -2.64 14.07
CA ALA A 59 -5.34 -2.84 14.51
C ALA A 59 -5.60 -4.32 14.90
N LYS A 60 -6.66 -4.55 15.68
CA LYS A 60 -7.00 -5.90 16.20
C LYS A 60 -7.14 -7.00 15.14
N PRO A 61 -7.68 -6.74 13.91
CA PRO A 61 -7.73 -7.76 12.87
C PRO A 61 -6.35 -8.22 12.38
N GLY A 62 -5.31 -7.40 12.55
CA GLY A 62 -4.02 -7.62 11.91
C GLY A 62 -4.08 -7.48 10.39
N ALA A 63 -3.07 -7.99 9.71
CA ALA A 63 -3.09 -8.05 8.26
C ALA A 63 -4.17 -9.02 7.78
N VAL A 64 -5.00 -8.56 6.84
CA VAL A 64 -6.09 -9.35 6.25
C VAL A 64 -5.94 -9.29 4.74
N ALA A 65 -5.94 -10.45 4.11
CA ALA A 65 -5.80 -10.58 2.66
C ALA A 65 -7.02 -9.99 1.91
N PRO A 66 -6.83 -9.48 0.68
CA PRO A 66 -7.90 -8.85 -0.09
C PRO A 66 -9.13 -9.74 -0.31
N GLU A 67 -8.98 -11.04 -0.29
CA GLU A 67 -10.06 -12.03 -0.48
C GLU A 67 -11.15 -11.96 0.61
N TYR A 68 -10.82 -11.36 1.76
CA TYR A 68 -11.77 -11.13 2.84
C TYR A 68 -12.48 -9.78 2.75
N PHE A 69 -12.20 -9.00 1.69
CA PHE A 69 -12.82 -7.70 1.53
C PHE A 69 -14.33 -7.81 1.34
N ASN A 70 -15.06 -6.99 2.08
CA ASN A 70 -16.50 -6.86 1.96
C ASN A 70 -16.87 -5.37 1.96
N VAL A 71 -17.64 -4.96 0.98
CA VAL A 71 -18.02 -3.55 0.75
C VAL A 71 -19.16 -3.08 1.67
N HIS A 72 -19.88 -4.00 2.32
CA HIS A 72 -21.14 -3.67 2.98
C HIS A 72 -20.97 -3.26 4.45
N GLY A 73 -21.73 -2.23 4.85
CA GLY A 73 -21.93 -1.84 6.24
C GLY A 73 -20.65 -1.53 7.01
N MET A 74 -20.53 -2.10 8.21
CA MET A 74 -19.40 -1.90 9.15
C MET A 74 -18.25 -2.90 8.94
N GLU A 75 -18.25 -3.67 7.87
CA GLU A 75 -17.24 -4.72 7.61
C GLU A 75 -15.82 -4.17 7.49
N PHE A 76 -15.64 -2.87 7.18
CA PHE A 76 -14.35 -2.20 7.21
C PHE A 76 -13.53 -2.52 8.46
N GLY A 77 -14.16 -2.51 9.63
CA GLY A 77 -13.50 -2.81 10.90
C GLY A 77 -12.95 -4.23 11.02
N ARG A 78 -13.32 -5.16 10.12
CA ARG A 78 -12.86 -6.55 10.12
C ARG A 78 -11.61 -6.80 9.28
N TYR A 79 -11.26 -5.88 8.40
CA TYR A 79 -10.09 -5.99 7.51
C TYR A 79 -9.16 -4.77 7.56
N PHE A 80 -9.51 -3.74 8.32
CA PHE A 80 -8.61 -2.61 8.57
C PHE A 80 -7.43 -3.05 9.43
N HIS A 81 -6.26 -3.06 8.87
CA HIS A 81 -5.05 -3.50 9.58
C HIS A 81 -4.35 -2.38 10.36
N GLY A 82 -4.73 -1.11 10.16
CA GLY A 82 -3.93 0.03 10.58
C GLY A 82 -2.68 0.14 9.69
N GLY A 83 -1.56 -0.30 10.22
CA GLY A 83 -0.27 -0.22 9.52
C GLY A 83 0.30 1.18 9.51
N MET A 84 1.50 1.36 8.95
CA MET A 84 2.09 2.70 8.78
C MET A 84 1.33 3.52 7.75
N LEU A 85 0.76 2.86 6.74
CA LEU A 85 -0.10 3.49 5.74
C LEU A 85 -1.24 2.55 5.36
N TYR A 86 -2.44 3.08 5.39
CA TYR A 86 -3.63 2.54 4.76
C TYR A 86 -4.19 3.59 3.80
N THR A 87 -4.22 3.29 2.51
CA THR A 87 -4.68 4.23 1.49
C THR A 87 -6.20 4.17 1.37
N CYS A 88 -6.88 5.31 1.55
CA CYS A 88 -8.31 5.43 1.34
C CYS A 88 -8.58 6.10 -0.02
N GLY A 89 -9.52 5.60 -0.77
CA GLY A 89 -9.87 6.11 -2.10
C GLY A 89 -10.32 4.98 -3.02
N LEU A 90 -10.44 5.23 -4.30
CA LEU A 90 -10.35 6.51 -5.05
C LEU A 90 -11.75 7.16 -5.17
N GLY A 91 -12.80 6.35 -5.01
CA GLY A 91 -14.19 6.82 -5.09
C GLY A 91 -14.72 7.37 -3.76
N ASN A 92 -14.17 6.97 -2.60
CA ASN A 92 -14.60 7.46 -1.29
C ASN A 92 -13.45 7.42 -0.27
N ILE A 93 -13.39 8.42 0.61
CA ILE A 93 -12.41 8.51 1.71
C ILE A 93 -13.05 8.57 3.10
N GLY A 94 -14.37 8.64 3.16
CA GLY A 94 -15.16 8.79 4.39
C GLY A 94 -15.93 7.52 4.76
N GLN A 95 -16.99 7.72 5.54
CA GLN A 95 -17.95 6.67 5.87
C GLN A 95 -18.70 6.20 4.62
N SER A 96 -19.27 4.99 4.72
CA SER A 96 -20.17 4.49 3.66
C SER A 96 -21.31 5.48 3.40
N CYS A 97 -21.60 5.72 2.15
CA CYS A 97 -22.67 6.61 1.72
C CYS A 97 -23.28 6.14 0.38
N VAL A 98 -24.41 6.71 0.05
CA VAL A 98 -25.01 6.57 -1.28
C VAL A 98 -25.03 7.97 -1.88
N ASP A 99 -24.50 8.09 -3.10
CA ASP A 99 -24.55 9.31 -3.88
C ASP A 99 -25.18 8.98 -5.24
N GLU A 100 -26.26 9.68 -5.57
CA GLU A 100 -27.16 9.33 -6.66
C GLU A 100 -27.59 7.83 -6.53
N ASP A 101 -27.22 6.96 -7.45
CA ASP A 101 -27.52 5.53 -7.41
C ASP A 101 -26.29 4.66 -7.10
N THR A 102 -25.19 5.28 -6.66
CA THR A 102 -23.92 4.59 -6.38
C THR A 102 -23.71 4.42 -4.88
N GLU A 103 -23.52 3.19 -4.44
CA GLU A 103 -23.14 2.87 -3.07
C GLU A 103 -21.61 2.89 -2.93
N TYR A 104 -21.13 3.71 -2.01
CA TYR A 104 -19.71 3.83 -1.66
C TYR A 104 -19.44 3.19 -0.31
N ASN A 105 -18.45 2.33 -0.25
CA ASN A 105 -18.02 1.70 1.00
C ASN A 105 -17.13 2.63 1.84
N TRP A 106 -17.01 2.29 3.13
CA TRP A 106 -16.15 3.04 4.06
C TRP A 106 -14.69 3.03 3.59
N HIS A 107 -14.10 4.22 3.44
CA HIS A 107 -12.72 4.49 3.00
C HIS A 107 -12.37 4.01 1.58
N GLY A 108 -13.34 3.65 0.77
CA GLY A 108 -13.12 3.19 -0.59
C GLY A 108 -12.51 1.79 -0.64
N ARG A 109 -12.11 1.38 -1.81
CA ARG A 109 -11.65 0.01 -2.07
C ARG A 109 -10.19 -0.12 -2.50
N ILE A 110 -9.52 0.99 -2.80
CA ILE A 110 -8.18 0.96 -3.40
C ILE A 110 -7.15 0.19 -2.54
N SER A 111 -7.21 0.28 -1.19
CA SER A 111 -6.33 -0.46 -0.29
C SER A 111 -6.45 -1.99 -0.42
N GLN A 112 -7.54 -2.49 -0.99
CA GLN A 112 -7.75 -3.92 -1.23
C GLN A 112 -7.40 -4.34 -2.66
N THR A 113 -6.91 -3.41 -3.48
CA THR A 113 -6.51 -3.66 -4.86
C THR A 113 -5.05 -4.10 -4.91
N PRO A 114 -4.76 -5.33 -5.37
CA PRO A 114 -3.38 -5.77 -5.60
C PRO A 114 -2.70 -4.91 -6.65
N ALA A 115 -1.40 -4.69 -6.49
CA ALA A 115 -0.60 -3.97 -7.45
C ALA A 115 -0.27 -4.85 -8.66
N GLU A 116 -0.38 -4.28 -9.84
CA GLU A 116 0.08 -4.83 -11.12
C GLU A 116 1.36 -4.11 -11.56
N ASN A 117 2.04 -4.63 -12.58
CA ASN A 117 3.28 -4.05 -13.11
C ASN A 117 4.31 -3.75 -12.00
N THR A 118 4.31 -4.60 -10.97
CA THR A 118 5.19 -4.42 -9.82
C THR A 118 6.66 -4.58 -10.20
N GLY A 119 7.49 -3.76 -9.61
CA GLY A 119 8.93 -3.83 -9.79
C GLY A 119 9.67 -3.33 -8.57
N ILE A 120 10.76 -4.03 -8.26
CA ILE A 120 11.78 -3.59 -7.31
C ILE A 120 13.01 -3.13 -8.09
N ASN A 121 13.55 -1.99 -7.69
CA ASN A 121 14.85 -1.55 -8.16
C ASN A 121 15.75 -1.28 -6.95
N ALA A 122 16.96 -1.84 -6.97
CA ALA A 122 17.95 -1.65 -5.93
C ALA A 122 19.33 -1.53 -6.60
N GLU A 123 19.78 -0.30 -6.80
CA GLU A 123 20.94 0.01 -7.63
C GLU A 123 21.75 1.20 -7.11
N TRP A 124 23.00 1.26 -7.53
CA TRP A 124 23.84 2.41 -7.36
C TRP A 124 23.56 3.48 -8.43
N ASN A 125 23.32 4.69 -7.99
CA ASN A 125 23.26 5.88 -8.84
C ASN A 125 24.37 6.85 -8.35
N GLY A 126 25.52 6.80 -8.98
CA GLY A 126 26.73 7.43 -8.45
C GLY A 126 27.10 6.83 -7.11
N ASP A 127 27.19 7.66 -6.08
CA ASP A 127 27.56 7.26 -4.71
C ASP A 127 26.33 6.92 -3.84
N GLU A 128 25.11 6.99 -4.38
CA GLU A 128 23.89 6.67 -3.65
C GLU A 128 23.32 5.31 -4.06
N TYR A 129 23.11 4.43 -3.08
CA TYR A 129 22.37 3.19 -3.30
C TYR A 129 20.88 3.42 -3.06
N LEU A 130 20.11 3.32 -4.13
CA LEU A 130 18.67 3.57 -4.15
C LEU A 130 17.91 2.26 -4.13
N ILE A 131 16.87 2.21 -3.31
CA ILE A 131 15.93 1.09 -3.24
C ILE A 131 14.54 1.66 -3.52
N SER A 132 13.82 1.09 -4.48
CA SER A 132 12.44 1.50 -4.76
C SER A 132 11.56 0.34 -5.16
N VAL A 133 10.30 0.40 -4.72
CA VAL A 133 9.19 -0.46 -5.15
C VAL A 133 8.20 0.40 -5.90
N LYS A 134 7.67 -0.12 -7.00
CA LYS A 134 6.61 0.54 -7.78
C LYS A 134 5.52 -0.45 -8.17
N GLY A 135 4.35 0.06 -8.51
CA GLY A 135 3.25 -0.72 -9.05
C GLY A 135 2.04 0.15 -9.35
N ASP A 136 1.11 -0.41 -10.10
CA ASP A 136 -0.10 0.21 -10.57
C ASP A 136 -1.32 -0.50 -9.94
N MET A 137 -2.23 0.25 -9.33
CA MET A 137 -3.47 -0.27 -8.78
C MET A 137 -4.65 0.25 -9.60
N HIS A 138 -5.42 -0.67 -10.16
CA HIS A 138 -6.55 -0.36 -11.02
C HIS A 138 -7.87 -0.43 -10.23
N GLU A 139 -8.50 0.73 -10.01
CA GLU A 139 -9.89 0.80 -9.57
C GLU A 139 -10.76 0.96 -10.81
N ALA A 140 -11.30 -0.15 -11.29
CA ALA A 140 -12.00 -0.20 -12.56
C ALA A 140 -13.24 -1.10 -12.48
N ALA A 141 -14.31 -0.68 -13.13
CA ALA A 141 -15.52 -1.46 -13.28
C ALA A 141 -15.99 -1.49 -14.73
N HIS A 142 -16.61 -2.62 -15.14
CA HIS A 142 -17.16 -2.74 -16.49
C HIS A 142 -18.20 -1.64 -16.73
N SER A 143 -17.99 -0.83 -17.76
CA SER A 143 -18.86 0.29 -18.16
C SER A 143 -18.93 1.47 -17.18
N HIS A 144 -18.05 1.51 -16.17
CA HIS A 144 -17.96 2.57 -15.17
C HIS A 144 -16.55 3.18 -15.14
N GLU A 145 -16.05 3.50 -13.96
CA GLU A 145 -14.75 4.13 -13.74
C GLU A 145 -13.58 3.25 -14.20
N HIS A 146 -12.48 3.90 -14.57
CA HIS A 146 -11.17 3.29 -14.71
C HIS A 146 -10.11 4.26 -14.24
N LEU A 147 -9.83 4.22 -12.94
CA LEU A 147 -8.82 5.01 -12.27
C LEU A 147 -7.60 4.13 -11.97
N VAL A 148 -6.41 4.67 -12.19
CA VAL A 148 -5.16 3.96 -11.93
C VAL A 148 -4.32 4.77 -10.97
N LEU A 149 -4.05 4.22 -9.79
CA LEU A 149 -3.09 4.75 -8.84
C LEU A 149 -1.72 4.14 -9.14
N LYS A 150 -0.78 4.95 -9.62
CA LYS A 150 0.62 4.57 -9.82
C LYS A 150 1.43 5.03 -8.62
N ARG A 151 2.00 4.08 -7.89
CA ARG A 151 2.78 4.35 -6.68
C ARG A 151 4.23 3.95 -6.84
N LYS A 152 5.12 4.82 -6.36
CA LYS A 152 6.53 4.51 -6.15
C LYS A 152 6.91 4.84 -4.72
N ILE A 153 7.48 3.87 -4.01
CA ILE A 153 8.03 4.04 -2.66
C ILE A 153 9.54 3.87 -2.76
N SER A 154 10.29 4.82 -2.24
CA SER A 154 11.76 4.81 -2.36
C SER A 154 12.46 5.25 -1.08
N THR A 155 13.61 4.68 -0.86
CA THR A 155 14.58 5.08 0.17
C THR A 155 16.00 4.93 -0.37
N ARG A 156 16.99 5.42 0.37
CA ARG A 156 18.42 5.24 0.05
C ARG A 156 19.19 4.70 1.24
N LEU A 157 20.31 4.12 0.93
CA LEU A 157 21.24 3.62 1.96
C LEU A 157 21.52 4.70 3.01
N GLY A 158 21.36 4.34 4.28
CA GLY A 158 21.64 5.23 5.41
C GLY A 158 20.59 6.31 5.69
N ALA A 159 19.56 6.49 4.83
CA ALA A 159 18.52 7.49 5.05
C ALA A 159 17.61 7.11 6.24
N LYS A 160 17.08 8.12 6.93
CA LYS A 160 16.09 7.94 8.01
C LYS A 160 14.66 8.18 7.54
N SER A 161 14.46 8.15 6.23
CA SER A 161 13.17 8.42 5.59
C SER A 161 12.95 7.54 4.38
N PHE A 162 11.71 7.39 3.99
CA PHE A 162 11.27 6.93 2.68
C PHE A 162 10.32 7.96 2.09
N THR A 163 10.17 7.93 0.78
CA THR A 163 9.27 8.81 0.03
C THR A 163 8.24 7.97 -0.68
N ILE A 164 6.97 8.38 -0.62
CA ILE A 164 5.87 7.85 -1.42
C ILE A 164 5.54 8.89 -2.46
N CYS A 165 5.53 8.48 -3.72
CA CYS A 165 5.15 9.32 -4.85
C CYS A 165 4.02 8.63 -5.60
N ASP A 166 2.88 9.30 -5.65
CA ASP A 166 1.66 8.78 -6.26
C ASP A 166 1.23 9.67 -7.44
N THR A 167 0.71 9.00 -8.47
CA THR A 167 0.03 9.64 -9.59
C THR A 167 -1.28 8.90 -9.81
N VAL A 168 -2.39 9.63 -9.89
CA VAL A 168 -3.69 9.06 -10.26
C VAL A 168 -4.01 9.46 -11.68
N GLU A 169 -4.28 8.48 -12.52
CA GLU A 169 -4.70 8.66 -13.91
C GLU A 169 -6.14 8.20 -14.09
N ASN A 170 -6.95 9.01 -14.74
CA ASN A 170 -8.25 8.56 -15.24
C ASN A 170 -8.05 8.02 -16.67
N GLN A 171 -8.17 6.70 -16.81
CA GLN A 171 -8.10 5.98 -18.09
C GLN A 171 -9.50 5.66 -18.65
N GLY A 172 -10.56 6.08 -17.95
CA GLY A 172 -11.95 5.97 -18.39
C GLY A 172 -12.32 7.05 -19.40
N PHE A 173 -13.54 6.95 -19.90
CA PHE A 173 -14.08 7.85 -20.92
C PHE A 173 -14.86 9.03 -20.35
N LYS A 174 -15.11 9.05 -19.05
CA LYS A 174 -15.86 10.09 -18.35
C LYS A 174 -14.98 10.80 -17.33
N ARG A 175 -15.41 11.97 -16.91
CA ARG A 175 -14.83 12.62 -15.74
C ARG A 175 -15.24 11.87 -14.49
N GLU A 176 -14.25 11.59 -13.63
CA GLU A 176 -14.46 10.95 -12.35
C GLU A 176 -13.97 11.87 -11.21
N ALA A 177 -14.71 11.89 -10.12
CA ALA A 177 -14.25 12.53 -8.90
C ALA A 177 -13.15 11.65 -8.28
N ILE A 178 -12.03 12.26 -7.91
CA ILE A 178 -10.91 11.53 -7.29
C ILE A 178 -10.80 12.00 -5.84
N MET A 179 -10.84 11.04 -4.93
CA MET A 179 -10.60 11.25 -3.51
C MET A 179 -9.44 10.36 -3.06
N LEU A 180 -8.44 10.96 -2.43
CA LEU A 180 -7.28 10.23 -1.93
C LEU A 180 -6.92 10.72 -0.54
N LEU A 181 -6.82 9.80 0.42
CA LEU A 181 -6.41 10.07 1.78
C LEU A 181 -5.38 9.03 2.24
N TYR A 182 -4.28 9.52 2.77
CA TYR A 182 -3.26 8.69 3.41
C TYR A 182 -3.57 8.55 4.90
N HIS A 183 -4.10 7.40 5.29
CA HIS A 183 -4.40 7.10 6.69
C HIS A 183 -3.13 6.56 7.35
N ILE A 184 -2.33 7.47 7.90
CA ILE A 184 -1.07 7.14 8.57
C ILE A 184 -1.35 6.86 10.05
N ASN A 185 -0.88 5.72 10.55
CA ASN A 185 -1.19 5.23 11.90
C ASN A 185 0.11 5.01 12.69
N PHE A 186 0.30 5.83 13.74
CA PHE A 186 1.40 5.73 14.68
C PHE A 186 0.96 5.08 15.99
#